data_9358a13ac3e57a21b4d099bb46408461
#
_entry.id   9358a13ac3e57a21b4d099bb46408461
#
_cell.length_a   1.000
_cell.length_b   1.000
_cell.length_c   1.000
_cell.angle_alpha   90.00
_cell.angle_beta   90.00
_cell.angle_gamma   90.00
#
_symmetry.space_group_name_H-M   'P 1'
#
loop_
_entity.id
_entity.type
_entity.pdbx_description
1 polymer ?
#
loop_
_entity_poly.entity_id
_entity_poly.type
_entity_poly.pdbx_seq_one_letter_code
_entity_poly.pdbx_strand_id
1 'polypeptide(L)'
;MANAPYRIYAVRYAHRACTTSEAFYGDYHRAPMTMDYFVWALTNGRETVVVDLGFTEAVGTRRGRQFLRCPGKGLSEIGVEAASVEHVILSHFHYDHVGNYALFPNATFYVQDAEMNFYTGRHAALPSFRRTFWVRSR
;
A
#
# COMPACT_ATOMS: atom_id res chain seq x y z
N MET A 1 -1.54 32.30 -9.24
CA MET A 1 -0.43 31.53 -9.84
C MET A 1 -0.97 30.15 -10.16
N ALA A 2 -0.80 29.66 -11.40
CA ALA A 2 -1.24 28.32 -11.75
C ALA A 2 -0.45 27.29 -10.93
N ASN A 3 -1.15 26.32 -10.29
CA ASN A 3 -0.50 25.24 -9.62
C ASN A 3 0.30 24.40 -10.62
N ALA A 4 1.56 24.08 -10.31
CA ALA A 4 2.34 23.17 -11.12
C ALA A 4 1.65 21.79 -11.18
N PRO A 5 1.65 21.12 -12.34
CA PRO A 5 1.04 19.80 -12.47
C PRO A 5 1.75 18.79 -11.58
N TYR A 6 0.97 17.85 -11.02
CA TYR A 6 1.54 16.74 -10.25
C TYR A 6 2.20 15.71 -11.18
N ARG A 7 3.40 15.28 -10.83
CA ARG A 7 4.01 14.06 -11.36
C ARG A 7 3.59 12.89 -10.49
N ILE A 8 3.31 11.77 -11.12
CA ILE A 8 2.87 10.55 -10.44
C ILE A 8 3.98 9.51 -10.60
N TYR A 9 4.45 8.98 -9.49
CA TYR A 9 5.46 7.93 -9.45
C TYR A 9 4.87 6.65 -8.88
N ALA A 10 5.04 5.54 -9.59
CA ALA A 10 4.75 4.19 -9.13
C ALA A 10 6.02 3.58 -8.56
N VAL A 11 6.11 3.42 -7.26
CA VAL A 11 7.27 2.87 -6.56
C VAL A 11 7.03 1.41 -6.25
N ARG A 12 7.61 0.52 -7.07
CA ARG A 12 7.52 -0.92 -6.84
C ARG A 12 8.39 -1.32 -5.66
N TYR A 13 7.81 -2.01 -4.68
CA TYR A 13 8.51 -2.43 -3.46
C TYR A 13 8.52 -3.95 -3.23
N ALA A 14 7.64 -4.70 -3.89
CA ALA A 14 7.57 -6.15 -3.77
C ALA A 14 6.92 -6.79 -5.01
N HIS A 15 7.00 -8.10 -5.10
CA HIS A 15 6.24 -8.88 -6.08
C HIS A 15 5.94 -10.30 -5.56
N ARG A 16 5.06 -11.01 -6.26
CA ARG A 16 4.83 -12.45 -6.06
C ARG A 16 4.54 -13.15 -7.37
N ALA A 17 4.92 -14.41 -7.46
CA ALA A 17 4.38 -15.31 -8.47
C ALA A 17 2.91 -15.63 -8.14
N CYS A 18 2.07 -15.65 -9.14
CA CYS A 18 0.66 -16.05 -9.04
C CYS A 18 0.19 -16.64 -10.36
N THR A 19 -1.09 -16.95 -10.45
CA THR A 19 -1.72 -17.37 -11.69
C THR A 19 -2.76 -16.32 -12.12
N THR A 20 -3.09 -16.31 -13.41
CA THR A 20 -4.08 -15.40 -13.96
C THR A 20 -5.44 -15.56 -13.28
N SER A 21 -5.82 -16.77 -12.87
CA SER A 21 -7.07 -17.05 -12.15
C SER A 21 -7.12 -16.45 -10.73
N GLU A 22 -5.96 -16.09 -10.13
CA GLU A 22 -5.92 -15.38 -8.86
C GLU A 22 -6.10 -13.86 -9.03
N ALA A 23 -5.81 -13.33 -10.23
CA ALA A 23 -5.84 -11.91 -10.53
C ALA A 23 -7.08 -11.49 -11.33
N PHE A 24 -7.61 -12.37 -12.16
CA PHE A 24 -8.72 -12.07 -13.06
C PHE A 24 -9.92 -12.96 -12.75
N TYR A 25 -11.04 -12.35 -12.40
CA TYR A 25 -12.28 -13.08 -12.16
C TYR A 25 -12.76 -13.79 -13.42
N GLY A 26 -13.06 -15.09 -13.29
CA GLY A 26 -13.54 -15.89 -14.42
C GLY A 26 -12.44 -16.44 -15.34
N ASP A 27 -11.17 -16.21 -15.06
CA ASP A 27 -10.09 -16.88 -15.81
C ASP A 27 -9.86 -18.29 -15.28
N TYR A 28 -10.00 -19.28 -16.16
CA TYR A 28 -9.80 -20.70 -15.86
C TYR A 28 -8.46 -21.25 -16.36
N HIS A 29 -7.67 -20.45 -17.11
CA HIS A 29 -6.43 -20.93 -17.74
C HIS A 29 -5.28 -21.11 -16.77
N ARG A 30 -5.29 -20.40 -15.63
CA ARG A 30 -4.24 -20.47 -14.60
C ARG A 30 -2.82 -20.27 -15.15
N ALA A 31 -2.68 -19.41 -16.15
CA ALA A 31 -1.36 -19.11 -16.70
C ALA A 31 -0.46 -18.47 -15.63
N PRO A 32 0.83 -18.81 -15.58
CA PRO A 32 1.77 -18.16 -14.67
C PRO A 32 1.86 -16.66 -14.95
N MET A 33 1.85 -15.84 -13.87
CA MET A 33 2.06 -14.41 -13.96
C MET A 33 2.78 -13.88 -12.72
N THR A 34 3.24 -12.64 -12.78
CA THR A 34 3.79 -11.92 -11.64
C THR A 34 2.84 -10.80 -11.27
N MET A 35 2.56 -10.66 -9.98
CA MET A 35 1.84 -9.53 -9.42
C MET A 35 2.82 -8.64 -8.68
N ASP A 36 2.91 -7.38 -9.09
CA ASP A 36 3.77 -6.38 -8.47
C ASP A 36 2.99 -5.55 -7.43
N TYR A 37 3.69 -5.10 -6.39
CA TYR A 37 3.15 -4.24 -5.34
C TYR A 37 3.80 -2.87 -5.41
N PHE A 38 2.95 -1.83 -5.36
CA PHE A 38 3.36 -0.44 -5.49
C PHE A 38 2.85 0.40 -4.32
N VAL A 39 3.61 1.42 -3.98
CA VAL A 39 3.13 2.64 -3.35
C VAL A 39 3.28 3.78 -4.35
N TRP A 40 2.50 4.84 -4.20
CA TRP A 40 2.48 5.93 -5.17
C TRP A 40 2.86 7.23 -4.50
N ALA A 41 3.60 8.08 -5.21
CA ALA A 41 3.86 9.45 -4.80
C ALA A 41 3.38 10.42 -5.89
N LEU A 42 2.60 11.40 -5.48
CA LEU A 42 2.12 12.49 -6.31
C LEU A 42 2.81 13.76 -5.81
N THR A 43 3.66 14.40 -6.62
CA THR A 43 4.36 15.61 -6.22
C THR A 43 4.36 16.67 -7.32
N ASN A 44 4.21 17.93 -6.92
CA ASN A 44 4.32 19.09 -7.80
C ASN A 44 5.58 19.94 -7.49
N GLY A 45 6.51 19.42 -6.66
CA GLY A 45 7.72 20.09 -6.23
C GLY A 45 7.53 21.01 -5.00
N ARG A 46 6.28 21.20 -4.54
CA ARG A 46 5.96 21.93 -3.29
C ARG A 46 5.27 21.02 -2.28
N GLU A 47 4.33 20.24 -2.76
CA GLU A 47 3.54 19.31 -1.98
C GLU A 47 3.75 17.91 -2.48
N THR A 48 3.70 16.97 -1.58
CA THR A 48 3.75 15.54 -1.89
C THR A 48 2.63 14.82 -1.15
N VAL A 49 1.86 14.04 -1.90
CA VAL A 49 0.86 13.12 -1.37
C VAL A 49 1.34 11.71 -1.65
N VAL A 50 1.37 10.86 -0.64
CA VAL A 50 1.65 9.43 -0.82
C VAL A 50 0.33 8.65 -0.79
N VAL A 51 0.18 7.69 -1.68
CA VAL A 51 -0.98 6.79 -1.71
C VAL A 51 -0.51 5.39 -1.41
N ASP A 52 -1.07 4.83 -0.34
CA ASP A 52 -0.72 3.55 0.25
C ASP A 52 0.71 3.46 0.80
N LEU A 53 0.94 2.52 1.70
CA LEU A 53 2.18 2.43 2.46
C LEU A 53 2.92 1.11 2.28
N GLY A 54 2.32 0.17 1.54
CA GLY A 54 2.88 -1.17 1.39
C GLY A 54 2.88 -1.99 2.68
N PHE A 55 3.54 -3.14 2.65
CA PHE A 55 3.78 -3.99 3.81
C PHE A 55 5.25 -3.97 4.24
N THR A 56 5.52 -4.39 5.47
CA THR A 56 6.88 -4.57 5.99
C THR A 56 7.50 -5.87 5.46
N GLU A 57 8.84 -5.95 5.43
CA GLU A 57 9.56 -7.15 5.02
C GLU A 57 9.10 -8.40 5.79
N ALA A 58 8.92 -8.29 7.10
CA ALA A 58 8.44 -9.39 7.95
C ALA A 58 7.03 -9.88 7.55
N VAL A 59 6.15 -8.97 7.14
CA VAL A 59 4.82 -9.33 6.63
C VAL A 59 4.95 -9.99 5.25
N GLY A 60 5.79 -9.46 4.38
CA GLY A 60 6.07 -10.02 3.07
C GLY A 60 6.57 -11.46 3.15
N THR A 61 7.60 -11.70 3.96
CA THR A 61 8.17 -13.04 4.20
C THR A 61 7.12 -14.03 4.69
N ARG A 62 6.35 -13.66 5.71
CA ARG A 62 5.28 -14.49 6.28
C ARG A 62 4.20 -14.87 5.26
N ARG A 63 3.98 -14.02 4.27
CA ARG A 63 2.98 -14.19 3.21
C ARG A 63 3.54 -14.74 1.91
N GLY A 64 4.84 -15.11 1.87
CA GLY A 64 5.50 -15.60 0.67
C GLY A 64 5.59 -14.55 -0.45
N ARG A 65 5.77 -13.28 -0.09
CA ARG A 65 6.00 -12.18 -1.03
C ARG A 65 7.49 -11.92 -1.14
N GLN A 66 7.97 -11.66 -2.34
CA GLN A 66 9.36 -11.25 -2.55
C GLN A 66 9.46 -9.74 -2.31
N PHE A 67 10.10 -9.39 -1.20
CA PHE A 67 10.33 -8.01 -0.80
C PHE A 67 11.57 -7.47 -1.50
N LEU A 68 11.44 -6.41 -2.27
CA LEU A 68 12.53 -5.81 -3.05
C LEU A 68 13.23 -4.70 -2.28
N ARG A 69 12.43 -3.86 -1.61
CA ARG A 69 12.91 -2.71 -0.82
C ARG A 69 11.83 -2.21 0.13
N CYS A 70 12.26 -1.50 1.17
CA CYS A 70 11.33 -0.74 2.00
C CYS A 70 10.66 0.37 1.15
N PRO A 71 9.33 0.55 1.22
CA PRO A 71 8.63 1.63 0.54
C PRO A 71 9.24 3.01 0.79
N GLY A 72 9.62 3.32 2.05
CA GLY A 72 10.29 4.58 2.38
C GLY A 72 11.62 4.77 1.66
N LYS A 73 12.42 3.69 1.49
CA LYS A 73 13.64 3.75 0.69
C LYS A 73 13.34 4.00 -0.79
N GLY A 74 12.32 3.33 -1.32
CA GLY A 74 11.90 3.56 -2.70
C GLY A 74 11.40 4.98 -2.95
N LEU A 75 10.73 5.60 -1.96
CA LEU A 75 10.33 6.99 -2.02
C LEU A 75 11.54 7.93 -1.99
N SER A 76 12.55 7.66 -1.15
CA SER A 76 13.75 8.50 -1.08
C SER A 76 14.56 8.49 -2.39
N GLU A 77 14.54 7.40 -3.15
CA GLU A 77 15.20 7.30 -4.47
C GLU A 77 14.61 8.27 -5.51
N ILE A 78 13.37 8.71 -5.31
CA ILE A 78 12.70 9.74 -6.14
C ILE A 78 12.65 11.12 -5.46
N GLY A 79 13.43 11.29 -4.39
CA GLY A 79 13.54 12.56 -3.66
C GLY A 79 12.40 12.84 -2.67
N VAL A 80 11.63 11.82 -2.27
CA VAL A 80 10.54 11.93 -1.30
C VAL A 80 10.95 11.29 0.01
N GLU A 81 11.20 12.10 1.04
CA GLU A 81 11.49 11.64 2.39
C GLU A 81 10.18 11.34 3.13
N ALA A 82 9.95 10.07 3.47
CA ALA A 82 8.69 9.63 4.09
C ALA A 82 8.35 10.39 5.38
N ALA A 83 9.37 10.72 6.19
CA ALA A 83 9.17 11.46 7.43
C ALA A 83 8.73 12.92 7.22
N SER A 84 8.93 13.49 6.04
CA SER A 84 8.51 14.86 5.70
C SER A 84 7.16 14.92 4.96
N VAL A 85 6.57 13.78 4.64
CA VAL A 85 5.26 13.73 3.98
C VAL A 85 4.16 14.13 4.97
N GLU A 86 3.34 15.10 4.58
CA GLU A 86 2.24 15.61 5.41
C GLU A 86 0.88 14.97 5.07
N HIS A 87 0.75 14.38 3.89
CA HIS A 87 -0.51 13.84 3.40
C HIS A 87 -0.35 12.42 2.86
N VAL A 88 -1.08 11.48 3.47
CA VAL A 88 -1.15 10.08 3.04
C VAL A 88 -2.59 9.69 2.80
N ILE A 89 -2.89 9.16 1.62
CA ILE A 89 -4.18 8.58 1.28
C ILE A 89 -4.06 7.06 1.40
N LEU A 90 -4.92 6.45 2.20
CA LEU A 90 -5.07 5.00 2.27
C LEU A 90 -6.25 4.60 1.38
N SER A 91 -5.96 3.86 0.31
CA SER A 91 -7.00 3.40 -0.60
C SER A 91 -7.98 2.45 0.10
N HIS A 92 -7.44 1.55 0.93
CA HIS A 92 -8.19 0.63 1.77
C HIS A 92 -7.27 -0.03 2.83
N PHE A 93 -7.84 -0.78 3.79
CA PHE A 93 -7.12 -1.31 4.94
C PHE A 93 -6.54 -2.73 4.76
N HIS A 94 -6.32 -3.22 3.55
CA HIS A 94 -5.57 -4.45 3.39
C HIS A 94 -4.11 -4.30 3.82
N TYR A 95 -3.50 -5.41 4.24
CA TYR A 95 -2.15 -5.44 4.82
C TYR A 95 -1.07 -4.83 3.92
N ASP A 96 -1.27 -4.89 2.61
CA ASP A 96 -0.33 -4.39 1.58
C ASP A 96 -0.50 -2.90 1.28
N HIS A 97 -1.39 -2.22 1.99
CA HIS A 97 -1.65 -0.79 1.85
C HIS A 97 -1.35 0.02 3.12
N VAL A 98 -1.30 -0.61 4.32
CA VAL A 98 -1.22 0.12 5.60
C VAL A 98 -0.04 -0.28 6.49
N GLY A 99 0.91 -1.08 5.99
CA GLY A 99 1.92 -1.73 6.84
C GLY A 99 3.03 -0.84 7.39
N ASN A 100 3.35 0.28 6.74
CA ASN A 100 4.52 1.10 7.07
C ASN A 100 4.16 2.50 7.60
N TYR A 101 3.03 2.66 8.26
CA TYR A 101 2.55 3.95 8.76
C TYR A 101 3.57 4.67 9.68
N ALA A 102 4.38 3.91 10.43
CA ALA A 102 5.40 4.48 11.30
C ALA A 102 6.52 5.25 10.58
N LEU A 103 6.67 5.07 9.27
CA LEU A 103 7.61 5.84 8.45
C LEU A 103 7.12 7.27 8.19
N PHE A 104 5.85 7.58 8.48
CA PHE A 104 5.18 8.84 8.18
C PHE A 104 4.69 9.55 9.45
N PRO A 105 5.59 9.90 10.39
CA PRO A 105 5.21 10.40 11.70
C PRO A 105 4.50 11.76 11.68
N ASN A 106 4.68 12.53 10.60
CA ASN A 106 4.10 13.86 10.44
C ASN A 106 2.85 13.88 9.53
N ALA A 107 2.43 12.71 9.03
CA ALA A 107 1.36 12.66 8.06
C ALA A 107 -0.04 12.67 8.69
N THR A 108 -0.94 13.40 8.05
CA THR A 108 -2.38 13.20 8.19
C THR A 108 -2.81 12.10 7.23
N PHE A 109 -3.49 11.08 7.77
CA PHE A 109 -3.97 9.94 7.00
C PHE A 109 -5.42 10.17 6.58
N TYR A 110 -5.69 10.03 5.29
CA TYR A 110 -7.01 10.15 4.69
C TYR A 110 -7.50 8.77 4.27
N VAL A 111 -8.70 8.42 4.67
CA VAL A 111 -9.34 7.15 4.33
C VAL A 111 -10.82 7.35 4.12
N GLN A 112 -11.44 6.51 3.32
CA GLN A 112 -12.89 6.54 3.08
C GLN A 112 -13.67 6.15 4.35
N ASP A 113 -14.75 6.85 4.65
CA ASP A 113 -15.64 6.51 5.77
C ASP A 113 -16.17 5.07 5.67
N ALA A 114 -16.41 4.59 4.46
CA ALA A 114 -16.86 3.21 4.22
C ALA A 114 -15.82 2.17 4.71
N GLU A 115 -14.52 2.43 4.47
CA GLU A 115 -13.43 1.58 4.98
C GLU A 115 -13.38 1.61 6.50
N MET A 116 -13.41 2.80 7.11
CA MET A 116 -13.44 2.92 8.57
C MET A 116 -14.63 2.17 9.17
N ASN A 117 -15.82 2.37 8.66
CA ASN A 117 -17.04 1.73 9.15
C ASN A 117 -16.98 0.20 9.01
N PHE A 118 -16.44 -0.30 7.90
CA PHE A 118 -16.29 -1.75 7.70
C PHE A 118 -15.29 -2.34 8.70
N TYR A 119 -14.12 -1.74 8.85
CA TYR A 119 -13.01 -2.30 9.63
C TYR A 119 -13.10 -2.03 11.14
N THR A 120 -13.90 -1.08 11.58
CA THR A 120 -14.25 -0.86 13.00
C THR A 120 -15.59 -1.51 13.37
N GLY A 121 -16.35 -1.98 12.37
CA GLY A 121 -17.66 -2.60 12.55
C GLY A 121 -17.61 -4.11 12.81
N ARG A 122 -18.77 -4.70 12.99
CA ARG A 122 -18.97 -6.14 13.29
C ARG A 122 -18.38 -7.08 12.21
N HIS A 123 -18.31 -6.64 10.96
CA HIS A 123 -17.84 -7.47 9.85
C HIS A 123 -16.35 -7.76 9.95
N ALA A 124 -15.57 -6.86 10.52
CA ALA A 124 -14.13 -7.04 10.73
C ALA A 124 -13.79 -8.23 11.64
N ALA A 125 -14.73 -8.65 12.49
CA ALA A 125 -14.54 -9.80 13.39
C ALA A 125 -14.64 -11.15 12.67
N LEU A 126 -15.19 -11.21 11.45
CA LEU A 126 -15.38 -12.44 10.71
C LEU A 126 -14.04 -13.01 10.20
N PRO A 127 -13.78 -14.33 10.37
CA PRO A 127 -12.49 -14.95 10.00
C PRO A 127 -12.13 -14.77 8.52
N SER A 128 -13.12 -14.75 7.63
CA SER A 128 -12.93 -14.55 6.18
C SER A 128 -12.29 -13.22 5.85
N PHE A 129 -12.57 -12.18 6.63
CA PHE A 129 -12.02 -10.84 6.43
C PHE A 129 -10.71 -10.62 7.17
N ARG A 130 -10.47 -11.30 8.30
CA ARG A 130 -9.24 -11.17 9.09
C ARG A 130 -7.96 -11.48 8.30
N ARG A 131 -8.00 -12.32 7.29
CA ARG A 131 -6.84 -12.71 6.49
C ARG A 131 -6.29 -11.57 5.63
N THR A 132 -7.13 -10.61 5.30
CA THR A 132 -6.77 -9.47 4.46
C THR A 132 -6.28 -8.28 5.28
N PHE A 133 -6.54 -8.30 6.60
CA PHE A 133 -6.16 -7.23 7.51
C PHE A 133 -4.67 -7.16 7.82
N TRP A 134 -4.24 -5.95 8.13
CA TRP A 134 -3.08 -5.72 8.97
C TRP A 134 -3.45 -6.07 10.42
N VAL A 135 -3.09 -7.27 10.87
CA VAL A 135 -3.22 -7.64 12.28
C VAL A 135 -1.89 -7.36 12.95
N ARG A 136 -1.87 -6.43 13.89
CA ARG A 136 -0.75 -6.28 14.82
C ARG A 136 -0.57 -7.64 15.52
N SER A 137 0.55 -8.32 15.29
CA SER A 137 0.93 -9.46 16.12
C SER A 137 1.09 -8.94 17.55
N ARG A 138 0.32 -9.50 18.49
CA ARG A 138 0.56 -9.32 19.91
C ARG A 138 1.90 -9.93 20.26
#